data_9696eaf9c4735133b9a068ce4c965c8e
#
_entry.id   9696eaf9c4735133b9a068ce4c965c8e
#
_cell.length_a   1.000
_cell.length_b   1.000
_cell.length_c   1.000
_cell.angle_alpha   90.00
_cell.angle_beta   90.00
_cell.angle_gamma   90.00
#
_symmetry.space_group_name_H-M   'P 1'
#
loop_
_entity.id
_entity.type
_entity.pdbx_description
1 polymer ?
#
loop_
_entity_poly.entity_id
_entity_poly.type
_entity_poly.pdbx_seq_one_letter_code
_entity_poly.pdbx_strand_id
1 'polypeptide(L)'
;MSLLEKLKGGLIVSCQARPDDPLFGSQFMAAFAKSAELGGAVGIRANTPEDIRAIRSAVSLPIIGIYKITSPESEVYITPSSTAAQQVAEAGAEIIAIDATPRSRASSETVTEIINNIHKKLNKLVMADIATLEEGIAAEQAGADMVSTTLSGYTPYSPQQLGPDLELVSQLVKRVKVPVVAEGRIHTPEEARAAFQRGAYAVVIGGAITRPQLITARFVNAIKRKK
;
A
#
# COMPACT_ATOMS: atom_id res chain seq x y z
N MET A 1 -16.95 1.54 15.82
CA MET A 1 -16.47 1.19 14.47
C MET A 1 -15.01 0.78 14.59
N SER A 2 -14.67 -0.43 14.16
CA SER A 2 -13.27 -0.91 14.18
C SER A 2 -12.41 -0.12 13.19
N LEU A 3 -11.08 -0.24 13.31
CA LEU A 3 -10.16 0.43 12.40
C LEU A 3 -10.38 0.00 10.94
N LEU A 4 -10.57 -1.29 10.70
CA LEU A 4 -10.86 -1.83 9.37
C LEU A 4 -12.18 -1.30 8.80
N GLU A 5 -13.24 -1.23 9.63
CA GLU A 5 -14.53 -0.69 9.18
C GLU A 5 -14.45 0.76 8.70
N LYS A 6 -13.51 1.57 9.23
CA LYS A 6 -13.28 2.94 8.73
C LYS A 6 -12.75 2.98 7.31
N LEU A 7 -12.06 1.94 6.86
CA LEU A 7 -11.50 1.85 5.51
C LEU A 7 -12.48 1.30 4.48
N LYS A 8 -13.57 0.66 4.91
CA LYS A 8 -14.49 -0.08 4.05
C LYS A 8 -15.16 0.83 3.01
N GLY A 9 -15.08 0.43 1.74
CA GLY A 9 -15.71 1.12 0.61
C GLY A 9 -15.05 2.44 0.26
N GLY A 10 -13.87 2.76 0.83
CA GLY A 10 -13.24 4.05 0.68
C GLY A 10 -11.91 4.04 -0.07
N LEU A 11 -11.44 5.25 -0.34
CA LEU A 11 -10.15 5.53 -0.96
C LEU A 11 -9.08 5.77 0.11
N ILE A 12 -7.99 5.05 0.02
CA ILE A 12 -6.75 5.28 0.76
C ILE A 12 -5.78 5.98 -0.19
N VAL A 13 -5.25 7.14 0.20
CA VAL A 13 -4.29 7.86 -0.64
C VAL A 13 -2.87 7.51 -0.22
N SER A 14 -2.07 7.04 -1.19
CA SER A 14 -0.67 6.72 -0.97
C SER A 14 0.18 7.97 -1.14
N CYS A 15 0.63 8.55 -0.01
CA CYS A 15 1.49 9.72 0.08
C CYS A 15 2.95 9.27 0.20
N GLN A 16 3.61 9.10 -0.94
CA GLN A 16 5.00 8.64 -1.02
C GLN A 16 5.73 9.39 -2.13
N ALA A 17 6.94 9.87 -1.84
CA ALA A 17 7.85 10.45 -2.82
C ALA A 17 9.20 9.73 -2.82
N ARG A 18 9.90 9.76 -3.94
CA ARG A 18 11.29 9.30 -4.07
C ARG A 18 12.22 10.51 -3.89
N PRO A 19 13.50 10.30 -3.56
CA PRO A 19 14.46 11.40 -3.42
C PRO A 19 14.59 12.29 -4.66
N ASP A 20 14.32 11.76 -5.85
CA ASP A 20 14.34 12.46 -7.14
C ASP A 20 12.99 13.09 -7.53
N ASP A 21 11.93 12.87 -6.77
CA ASP A 21 10.63 13.51 -7.02
C ASP A 21 10.66 15.00 -6.60
N PRO A 22 10.09 15.93 -7.39
CA PRO A 22 10.07 17.38 -7.08
C PRO A 22 9.43 17.73 -5.74
N LEU A 23 8.51 16.89 -5.26
CA LEU A 23 7.79 17.06 -3.99
C LEU A 23 8.29 16.04 -2.95
N PHE A 24 9.60 15.77 -2.93
CA PHE A 24 10.22 14.97 -1.89
C PHE A 24 10.31 15.76 -0.58
N GLY A 25 9.91 15.13 0.54
CA GLY A 25 10.00 15.69 1.88
C GLY A 25 8.70 15.58 2.67
N SER A 26 8.84 15.41 3.97
CA SER A 26 7.72 15.07 4.87
C SER A 26 6.65 16.15 4.94
N GLN A 27 7.04 17.44 4.77
CA GLN A 27 6.08 18.53 4.70
C GLN A 27 5.14 18.41 3.49
N PHE A 28 5.64 17.94 2.34
CA PHE A 28 4.81 17.72 1.16
C PHE A 28 3.90 16.50 1.33
N MET A 29 4.42 15.43 1.95
CA MET A 29 3.61 14.24 2.25
C MET A 29 2.48 14.56 3.24
N ALA A 30 2.74 15.37 4.26
CA ALA A 30 1.72 15.86 5.18
C ALA A 30 0.66 16.75 4.48
N ALA A 31 1.09 17.62 3.55
CA ALA A 31 0.18 18.45 2.76
C ALA A 31 -0.72 17.60 1.82
N PHE A 32 -0.15 16.59 1.17
CA PHE A 32 -0.94 15.63 0.37
C PHE A 32 -1.94 14.85 1.23
N ALA A 33 -1.52 14.37 2.41
CA ALA A 33 -2.41 13.67 3.33
C ALA A 33 -3.57 14.56 3.78
N LYS A 34 -3.29 15.84 4.11
CA LYS A 34 -4.33 16.80 4.48
C LYS A 34 -5.29 17.08 3.31
N SER A 35 -4.77 17.23 2.11
CA SER A 35 -5.59 17.39 0.91
C SER A 35 -6.47 16.16 0.64
N ALA A 36 -5.91 14.96 0.86
CA ALA A 36 -6.65 13.70 0.73
C ALA A 36 -7.80 13.61 1.76
N GLU A 37 -7.54 13.97 3.03
CA GLU A 37 -8.56 14.03 4.08
C GLU A 37 -9.70 14.99 3.70
N LEU A 38 -9.37 16.18 3.24
CA LEU A 38 -10.36 17.16 2.75
C LEU A 38 -11.13 16.66 1.53
N GLY A 39 -10.49 15.85 0.70
CA GLY A 39 -11.12 15.21 -0.47
C GLY A 39 -11.98 13.99 -0.14
N GLY A 40 -12.07 13.58 1.14
CA GLY A 40 -12.89 12.46 1.59
C GLY A 40 -12.18 11.11 1.55
N ALA A 41 -10.85 11.06 1.51
CA ALA A 41 -10.12 9.81 1.73
C ALA A 41 -10.42 9.25 3.12
N VAL A 42 -10.41 7.91 3.24
CA VAL A 42 -10.67 7.21 4.51
C VAL A 42 -9.41 6.71 5.20
N GLY A 43 -8.27 6.83 4.57
CA GLY A 43 -6.97 6.42 5.10
C GLY A 43 -5.82 6.97 4.27
N ILE A 44 -4.63 6.91 4.84
CA ILE A 44 -3.38 7.30 4.18
C ILE A 44 -2.42 6.12 4.21
N ARG A 45 -1.73 5.86 3.09
CA ARG A 45 -0.57 4.98 3.06
C ARG A 45 0.68 5.84 2.97
N ALA A 46 1.65 5.62 3.87
CA ALA A 46 2.84 6.46 4.01
C ALA A 46 4.11 5.64 4.11
N ASN A 47 5.21 6.14 3.55
CA ASN A 47 6.53 5.52 3.62
C ASN A 47 7.41 6.35 4.57
N THR A 48 8.34 5.71 5.23
CA THR A 48 9.32 6.19 6.19
C THR A 48 8.73 6.69 7.53
N PRO A 49 9.45 6.48 8.63
CA PRO A 49 9.05 7.00 9.93
C PRO A 49 8.87 8.53 9.97
N GLU A 50 9.68 9.27 9.21
CA GLU A 50 9.65 10.73 9.12
C GLU A 50 8.35 11.22 8.50
N ASP A 51 7.97 10.65 7.35
CA ASP A 51 6.74 11.00 6.65
C ASP A 51 5.51 10.61 7.47
N ILE A 52 5.55 9.42 8.11
CA ILE A 52 4.45 8.94 8.96
C ILE A 52 4.21 9.91 10.14
N ARG A 53 5.27 10.37 10.83
CA ARG A 53 5.14 11.34 11.94
C ARG A 53 4.54 12.67 11.45
N ALA A 54 5.03 13.18 10.33
CA ALA A 54 4.53 14.44 9.76
C ALA A 54 3.05 14.31 9.34
N ILE A 55 2.68 13.22 8.69
CA ILE A 55 1.30 12.92 8.30
C ILE A 55 0.42 12.75 9.54
N ARG A 56 0.88 12.01 10.57
CA ARG A 56 0.13 11.82 11.82
C ARG A 56 -0.20 13.14 12.51
N SER A 57 0.72 14.09 12.45
CA SER A 57 0.50 15.43 13.01
C SER A 57 -0.50 16.28 12.20
N ALA A 58 -0.73 15.95 10.94
CA ALA A 58 -1.55 16.74 10.01
C ALA A 58 -2.99 16.20 9.87
N VAL A 59 -3.23 14.90 10.06
CA VAL A 59 -4.53 14.26 9.79
C VAL A 59 -4.95 13.31 10.91
N SER A 60 -6.27 13.05 11.01
CA SER A 60 -6.84 12.09 11.95
C SER A 60 -7.15 10.72 11.32
N LEU A 61 -6.96 10.58 10.02
CA LEU A 61 -7.23 9.35 9.28
C LEU A 61 -6.32 8.19 9.72
N PRO A 62 -6.78 6.94 9.61
CA PRO A 62 -5.91 5.77 9.75
C PRO A 62 -4.70 5.83 8.82
N ILE A 63 -3.52 5.47 9.33
CA ILE A 63 -2.28 5.41 8.56
C ILE A 63 -1.84 3.96 8.39
N ILE A 64 -1.70 3.54 7.12
CA ILE A 64 -1.02 2.32 6.72
C ILE A 64 0.44 2.68 6.48
N GLY A 65 1.31 2.34 7.42
CA GLY A 65 2.72 2.67 7.34
C GLY A 65 3.53 1.57 6.68
N ILE A 66 4.55 1.99 5.94
CA ILE A 66 5.62 1.14 5.42
C ILE A 66 6.98 1.78 5.69
N TYR A 67 8.02 0.99 5.60
CA TYR A 67 9.38 1.49 5.53
C TYR A 67 10.14 0.76 4.43
N LYS A 68 10.36 1.45 3.31
CA LYS A 68 11.11 0.90 2.17
C LYS A 68 12.61 0.97 2.46
N ILE A 69 13.21 -0.20 2.61
CA ILE A 69 14.64 -0.37 2.82
C ILE A 69 15.17 -1.29 1.73
N THR A 70 16.02 -0.77 0.86
CA THR A 70 16.67 -1.55 -0.20
C THR A 70 18.01 -2.09 0.28
N SER A 71 18.30 -3.35 -0.05
CA SER A 71 19.58 -4.01 0.21
C SER A 71 19.98 -4.84 -1.02
N PRO A 72 21.26 -4.90 -1.39
CA PRO A 72 21.72 -5.79 -2.44
C PRO A 72 21.43 -7.28 -2.20
N GLU A 73 21.25 -7.65 -0.93
CA GLU A 73 21.02 -9.03 -0.48
C GLU A 73 19.53 -9.38 -0.39
N SER A 74 18.62 -8.45 -0.74
CA SER A 74 17.18 -8.62 -0.57
C SER A 74 16.39 -8.19 -1.79
N GLU A 75 15.50 -9.05 -2.26
CA GLU A 75 14.48 -8.68 -3.25
C GLU A 75 13.27 -7.99 -2.60
N VAL A 76 13.08 -8.22 -1.30
CA VAL A 76 12.03 -7.61 -0.49
C VAL A 76 12.51 -6.26 0.04
N TYR A 77 11.71 -5.22 -0.13
CA TYR A 77 12.04 -3.87 0.30
C TYR A 77 10.94 -3.16 1.10
N ILE A 78 9.70 -3.66 1.10
CA ILE A 78 8.60 -3.05 1.86
C ILE A 78 8.59 -3.64 3.27
N THR A 79 8.98 -2.84 4.24
CA THR A 79 9.01 -3.20 5.67
C THR A 79 9.61 -4.62 5.86
N PRO A 80 10.90 -4.81 5.50
CA PRO A 80 11.47 -6.15 5.29
C PRO A 80 11.77 -6.91 6.59
N SER A 81 11.56 -6.32 7.76
CA SER A 81 11.91 -6.91 9.06
C SER A 81 11.02 -6.41 10.19
N SER A 82 11.03 -7.13 11.32
CA SER A 82 10.39 -6.69 12.57
C SER A 82 10.94 -5.36 13.09
N THR A 83 12.22 -5.08 12.89
CA THR A 83 12.84 -3.80 13.26
C THR A 83 12.25 -2.65 12.43
N ALA A 84 12.11 -2.83 11.12
CA ALA A 84 11.45 -1.82 10.26
C ALA A 84 9.99 -1.62 10.67
N ALA A 85 9.27 -2.70 10.97
CA ALA A 85 7.90 -2.64 11.45
C ALA A 85 7.76 -1.86 12.77
N GLN A 86 8.70 -2.05 13.70
CA GLN A 86 8.73 -1.30 14.96
C GLN A 86 8.89 0.20 14.71
N GLN A 87 9.79 0.62 13.85
CA GLN A 87 9.99 2.04 13.51
C GLN A 87 8.74 2.68 12.89
N VAL A 88 8.03 1.92 12.06
CA VAL A 88 6.74 2.33 11.47
C VAL A 88 5.67 2.50 12.56
N ALA A 89 5.58 1.55 13.50
CA ALA A 89 4.63 1.60 14.61
C ALA A 89 4.89 2.79 15.53
N GLU A 90 6.15 3.02 15.91
CA GLU A 90 6.58 4.12 16.77
C GLU A 90 6.36 5.50 16.11
N ALA A 91 6.37 5.55 14.79
CA ALA A 91 6.05 6.76 14.04
C ALA A 91 4.56 7.11 14.03
N GLY A 92 3.68 6.20 14.46
CA GLY A 92 2.25 6.47 14.62
C GLY A 92 1.33 5.79 13.60
N ALA A 93 1.83 4.80 12.84
CA ALA A 93 0.97 3.97 11.99
C ALA A 93 0.09 3.03 12.84
N GLU A 94 -1.15 2.86 12.44
CA GLU A 94 -2.08 1.90 13.04
C GLU A 94 -2.06 0.54 12.34
N ILE A 95 -1.75 0.53 11.05
CA ILE A 95 -1.63 -0.66 10.21
C ILE A 95 -0.22 -0.66 9.64
N ILE A 96 0.45 -1.79 9.68
CA ILE A 96 1.79 -1.95 9.12
C ILE A 96 1.68 -2.82 7.88
N ALA A 97 2.06 -2.28 6.72
CA ALA A 97 2.12 -3.07 5.51
C ALA A 97 3.52 -3.66 5.33
N ILE A 98 3.55 -4.95 4.99
CA ILE A 98 4.78 -5.72 4.77
C ILE A 98 4.75 -6.41 3.41
N ASP A 99 5.89 -6.59 2.80
CA ASP A 99 6.02 -7.49 1.65
C ASP A 99 5.82 -8.93 2.14
N ALA A 100 4.76 -9.58 1.68
CA ALA A 100 4.42 -10.95 2.07
C ALA A 100 4.76 -11.99 0.98
N THR A 101 5.59 -11.62 0.01
CA THR A 101 6.07 -12.55 -1.02
C THR A 101 7.13 -13.51 -0.47
N PRO A 102 7.33 -14.67 -1.12
CA PRO A 102 8.36 -15.64 -0.74
C PRO A 102 9.78 -15.25 -1.19
N ARG A 103 9.96 -14.04 -1.77
CA ARG A 103 11.24 -13.54 -2.25
C ARG A 103 12.26 -13.43 -1.10
N SER A 104 13.54 -13.41 -1.46
CA SER A 104 14.63 -13.35 -0.48
C SER A 104 14.58 -12.07 0.37
N ARG A 105 14.80 -12.23 1.70
CA ARG A 105 14.89 -11.15 2.68
C ARG A 105 16.30 -11.08 3.25
N ALA A 106 16.81 -9.88 3.46
CA ALA A 106 18.08 -9.69 4.16
C ALA A 106 17.97 -10.10 5.64
N SER A 107 16.81 -9.94 6.27
CA SER A 107 16.51 -10.53 7.56
C SER A 107 16.20 -12.02 7.38
N SER A 108 16.66 -12.88 8.29
CA SER A 108 16.29 -14.30 8.28
C SER A 108 14.85 -14.56 8.73
N GLU A 109 14.08 -13.52 9.00
CA GLU A 109 12.70 -13.60 9.50
C GLU A 109 11.73 -14.07 8.42
N THR A 110 10.87 -15.00 8.75
CA THR A 110 9.71 -15.38 7.92
C THR A 110 8.59 -14.34 7.99
N VAL A 111 7.69 -14.33 7.01
CA VAL A 111 6.48 -13.50 7.02
C VAL A 111 5.67 -13.73 8.29
N THR A 112 5.51 -14.99 8.70
CA THR A 112 4.78 -15.36 9.92
C THR A 112 5.41 -14.80 11.19
N GLU A 113 6.73 -14.80 11.30
CA GLU A 113 7.44 -14.22 12.45
C GLU A 113 7.26 -12.70 12.51
N ILE A 114 7.36 -12.00 11.37
CA ILE A 114 7.12 -10.55 11.30
C ILE A 114 5.68 -10.22 11.69
N ILE A 115 4.68 -10.93 11.17
CA ILE A 115 3.25 -10.74 11.52
C ILE A 115 3.04 -10.95 13.02
N ASN A 116 3.57 -12.06 13.57
CA ASN A 116 3.48 -12.35 15.00
C ASN A 116 4.12 -11.26 15.87
N ASN A 117 5.26 -10.70 15.45
CA ASN A 117 5.91 -9.60 16.13
C ASN A 117 5.03 -8.34 16.12
N ILE A 118 4.47 -7.98 14.96
CA ILE A 118 3.59 -6.82 14.82
C ILE A 118 2.37 -6.96 15.73
N HIS A 119 1.72 -8.11 15.75
CA HIS A 119 0.55 -8.33 16.60
C HIS A 119 0.91 -8.35 18.09
N LYS A 120 1.87 -9.20 18.51
CA LYS A 120 2.12 -9.49 19.92
C LYS A 120 2.91 -8.40 20.63
N LYS A 121 3.87 -7.77 19.93
CA LYS A 121 4.76 -6.78 20.56
C LYS A 121 4.32 -5.34 20.25
N LEU A 122 3.83 -5.07 19.05
CA LEU A 122 3.48 -3.71 18.64
C LEU A 122 1.98 -3.42 18.77
N ASN A 123 1.14 -4.44 18.93
CA ASN A 123 -0.32 -4.32 18.99
C ASN A 123 -0.90 -3.54 17.80
N LYS A 124 -0.42 -3.87 16.58
CA LYS A 124 -0.82 -3.25 15.31
C LYS A 124 -1.44 -4.27 14.38
N LEU A 125 -2.25 -3.81 13.42
CA LEU A 125 -2.77 -4.63 12.33
C LEU A 125 -1.74 -4.76 11.21
N VAL A 126 -1.86 -5.85 10.44
CA VAL A 126 -0.97 -6.15 9.32
C VAL A 126 -1.71 -6.13 8.00
N MET A 127 -1.21 -5.37 7.04
CA MET A 127 -1.57 -5.48 5.61
C MET A 127 -0.46 -6.23 4.89
N ALA A 128 -0.80 -7.33 4.24
CA ALA A 128 0.15 -8.11 3.45
C ALA A 128 0.14 -7.67 1.98
N ASP A 129 1.24 -7.07 1.52
CA ASP A 129 1.43 -6.76 0.10
C ASP A 129 1.82 -8.03 -0.65
N ILE A 130 1.02 -8.42 -1.64
CA ILE A 130 1.17 -9.66 -2.40
C ILE A 130 1.14 -9.41 -3.92
N ALA A 131 1.62 -10.39 -4.68
CA ALA A 131 1.66 -10.37 -6.14
C ALA A 131 0.79 -11.47 -6.78
N THR A 132 0.43 -12.54 -6.04
CA THR A 132 -0.33 -13.69 -6.55
C THR A 132 -1.42 -14.13 -5.57
N LEU A 133 -2.34 -14.97 -6.07
CA LEU A 133 -3.40 -15.57 -5.26
C LEU A 133 -2.84 -16.45 -4.13
N GLU A 134 -1.84 -17.25 -4.45
CA GLU A 134 -1.19 -18.18 -3.51
C GLU A 134 -0.54 -17.42 -2.36
N GLU A 135 0.12 -16.31 -2.66
CA GLU A 135 0.69 -15.42 -1.64
C GLU A 135 -0.37 -14.80 -0.74
N GLY A 136 -1.51 -14.38 -1.31
CA GLY A 136 -2.64 -13.87 -0.53
C GLY A 136 -3.23 -14.90 0.44
N ILE A 137 -3.38 -16.15 -0.01
CA ILE A 137 -3.83 -17.27 0.83
C ILE A 137 -2.80 -17.56 1.93
N ALA A 138 -1.52 -17.60 1.59
CA ALA A 138 -0.44 -17.84 2.55
C ALA A 138 -0.35 -16.72 3.58
N ALA A 139 -0.53 -15.46 3.17
CA ALA A 139 -0.53 -14.30 4.08
C ALA A 139 -1.69 -14.35 5.08
N GLU A 140 -2.91 -14.71 4.65
CA GLU A 140 -4.05 -14.94 5.55
C GLU A 140 -3.73 -16.06 6.56
N GLN A 141 -3.18 -17.18 6.09
CA GLN A 141 -2.80 -18.30 6.95
C GLN A 141 -1.69 -17.92 7.96
N ALA A 142 -0.80 -17.01 7.57
CA ALA A 142 0.22 -16.44 8.45
C ALA A 142 -0.33 -15.45 9.47
N GLY A 143 -1.61 -15.04 9.35
CA GLY A 143 -2.32 -14.17 10.28
C GLY A 143 -2.44 -12.71 9.83
N ALA A 144 -2.25 -12.36 8.57
CA ALA A 144 -2.48 -11.01 8.08
C ALA A 144 -3.93 -10.58 8.27
N ASP A 145 -4.17 -9.33 8.67
CA ASP A 145 -5.53 -8.78 8.88
C ASP A 145 -6.18 -8.32 7.58
N MET A 146 -5.38 -8.07 6.54
CA MET A 146 -5.82 -7.76 5.18
C MET A 146 -4.73 -8.09 4.17
N VAL A 147 -5.11 -8.27 2.91
CA VAL A 147 -4.19 -8.47 1.79
C VAL A 147 -4.35 -7.36 0.75
N SER A 148 -3.24 -6.99 0.08
CA SER A 148 -3.24 -5.94 -0.94
C SER A 148 -2.50 -6.39 -2.19
N THR A 149 -3.08 -6.11 -3.37
CA THR A 149 -2.50 -6.47 -4.68
C THR A 149 -1.30 -5.61 -5.09
N THR A 150 -0.68 -4.93 -4.15
CA THR A 150 0.39 -3.92 -4.31
C THR A 150 1.53 -4.38 -5.21
N LEU A 151 1.94 -5.65 -5.09
CA LEU A 151 3.11 -6.19 -5.76
C LEU A 151 2.79 -6.91 -7.08
N SER A 152 1.51 -7.09 -7.44
CA SER A 152 1.14 -7.59 -8.77
C SER A 152 1.69 -6.66 -9.86
N GLY A 153 2.45 -7.24 -10.81
CA GLY A 153 3.15 -6.51 -11.86
C GLY A 153 4.46 -5.84 -11.43
N TYR A 154 4.90 -6.06 -10.17
CA TYR A 154 6.18 -5.57 -9.65
C TYR A 154 7.11 -6.70 -9.19
N THR A 155 6.74 -7.94 -9.47
CA THR A 155 7.58 -9.12 -9.32
C THR A 155 7.80 -9.78 -10.69
N PRO A 156 8.92 -10.50 -10.92
CA PRO A 156 9.21 -11.09 -12.23
C PRO A 156 8.23 -12.18 -12.65
N TYR A 157 7.48 -12.76 -11.70
CA TYR A 157 6.54 -13.85 -11.93
C TYR A 157 5.06 -13.43 -11.94
N SER A 158 4.77 -12.17 -11.62
CA SER A 158 3.39 -11.66 -11.68
C SER A 158 3.07 -11.02 -13.03
N PRO A 159 1.79 -10.95 -13.45
CA PRO A 159 1.39 -10.45 -14.76
C PRO A 159 1.83 -8.99 -14.98
N GLN A 160 2.56 -8.75 -16.07
CA GLN A 160 2.98 -7.42 -16.49
C GLN A 160 1.89 -6.78 -17.35
N GLN A 161 1.07 -5.92 -16.74
CA GLN A 161 -0.05 -5.25 -17.42
C GLN A 161 -0.09 -3.74 -17.12
N LEU A 162 -0.73 -2.95 -17.98
CA LEU A 162 -0.76 -1.48 -17.86
C LEU A 162 -1.71 -0.98 -16.76
N GLY A 163 -2.82 -1.66 -16.54
CA GLY A 163 -3.84 -1.31 -15.54
C GLY A 163 -3.74 -2.13 -14.25
N PRO A 164 -4.69 -1.93 -13.33
CA PRO A 164 -4.78 -2.71 -12.09
C PRO A 164 -5.09 -4.19 -12.36
N ASP A 165 -4.64 -5.06 -11.47
CA ASP A 165 -4.93 -6.49 -11.55
C ASP A 165 -6.29 -6.82 -10.92
N LEU A 166 -7.34 -6.51 -11.66
CA LEU A 166 -8.73 -6.73 -11.22
C LEU A 166 -9.09 -8.23 -11.15
N GLU A 167 -8.39 -9.07 -11.92
CA GLU A 167 -8.61 -10.51 -11.88
C GLU A 167 -8.08 -11.09 -10.56
N LEU A 168 -6.88 -10.69 -10.14
CA LEU A 168 -6.33 -11.07 -8.84
C LEU A 168 -7.24 -10.62 -7.69
N VAL A 169 -7.79 -9.39 -7.75
CA VAL A 169 -8.79 -8.93 -6.76
C VAL A 169 -9.98 -9.87 -6.70
N SER A 170 -10.57 -10.24 -7.86
CA SER A 170 -11.72 -11.16 -7.93
C SER A 170 -11.41 -12.56 -7.36
N GLN A 171 -10.21 -13.06 -7.62
CA GLN A 171 -9.77 -14.38 -7.15
C GLN A 171 -9.55 -14.36 -5.62
N LEU A 172 -8.88 -13.34 -5.10
CA LEU A 172 -8.66 -13.19 -3.66
C LEU A 172 -9.97 -13.08 -2.88
N VAL A 173 -10.90 -12.23 -3.31
CA VAL A 173 -12.21 -12.06 -2.67
C VAL A 173 -13.00 -13.38 -2.53
N LYS A 174 -12.81 -14.31 -3.43
CA LYS A 174 -13.46 -15.64 -3.38
C LYS A 174 -12.73 -16.64 -2.48
N ARG A 175 -11.47 -16.41 -2.15
CA ARG A 175 -10.60 -17.43 -1.55
C ARG A 175 -10.11 -17.08 -0.15
N VAL A 176 -10.02 -15.79 0.22
CA VAL A 176 -9.62 -15.34 1.54
C VAL A 176 -10.80 -14.71 2.27
N LYS A 177 -10.77 -14.75 3.59
CA LYS A 177 -11.80 -14.16 4.47
C LYS A 177 -11.44 -12.76 4.93
N VAL A 178 -10.16 -12.42 4.90
CA VAL A 178 -9.66 -11.10 5.26
C VAL A 178 -9.98 -10.06 4.18
N PRO A 179 -10.11 -8.77 4.52
CA PRO A 179 -10.32 -7.70 3.54
C PRO A 179 -9.29 -7.69 2.43
N VAL A 180 -9.76 -7.56 1.18
CA VAL A 180 -8.91 -7.45 -0.02
C VAL A 180 -8.84 -6.00 -0.46
N VAL A 181 -7.66 -5.42 -0.46
CA VAL A 181 -7.39 -4.05 -0.90
C VAL A 181 -6.83 -4.08 -2.33
N ALA A 182 -7.44 -3.33 -3.24
CA ALA A 182 -6.89 -3.18 -4.59
C ALA A 182 -5.87 -2.03 -4.60
N GLU A 183 -4.63 -2.34 -4.92
CA GLU A 183 -3.54 -1.38 -5.07
C GLU A 183 -2.69 -1.72 -6.28
N GLY A 184 -2.16 -0.71 -6.93
CA GLY A 184 -1.25 -0.82 -8.06
C GLY A 184 -1.90 -0.44 -9.38
N ARG A 185 -1.29 0.52 -10.08
CA ARG A 185 -1.65 0.98 -11.44
C ARG A 185 -3.11 1.42 -11.62
N ILE A 186 -3.78 1.85 -10.55
CA ILE A 186 -5.09 2.51 -10.64
C ILE A 186 -4.85 3.98 -10.98
N HIS A 187 -5.29 4.39 -12.15
CA HIS A 187 -5.00 5.72 -12.70
C HIS A 187 -6.24 6.58 -12.94
N THR A 188 -7.42 5.96 -12.98
CA THR A 188 -8.68 6.65 -13.25
C THR A 188 -9.76 6.30 -12.22
N PRO A 189 -10.79 7.16 -12.04
CA PRO A 189 -11.95 6.86 -11.20
C PRO A 189 -12.69 5.59 -11.65
N GLU A 190 -12.71 5.32 -12.97
CA GLU A 190 -13.37 4.15 -13.56
C GLU A 190 -12.67 2.86 -13.12
N GLU A 191 -11.33 2.84 -13.13
CA GLU A 191 -10.53 1.70 -12.64
C GLU A 191 -10.74 1.48 -11.14
N ALA A 192 -10.81 2.55 -10.34
CA ALA A 192 -11.13 2.44 -8.93
C ALA A 192 -12.54 1.86 -8.70
N ARG A 193 -13.54 2.32 -9.45
CA ARG A 193 -14.91 1.77 -9.41
C ARG A 193 -14.91 0.30 -9.81
N ALA A 194 -14.18 -0.07 -10.85
CA ALA A 194 -14.07 -1.45 -11.32
C ALA A 194 -13.47 -2.36 -10.24
N ALA A 195 -12.51 -1.88 -9.43
CA ALA A 195 -11.97 -2.65 -8.32
C ALA A 195 -13.05 -2.96 -7.27
N PHE A 196 -13.90 -2.00 -6.90
CA PHE A 196 -15.04 -2.24 -6.01
C PHE A 196 -16.06 -3.20 -6.61
N GLN A 197 -16.33 -3.13 -7.92
CA GLN A 197 -17.22 -4.08 -8.61
C GLN A 197 -16.67 -5.52 -8.59
N ARG A 198 -15.36 -5.69 -8.43
CA ARG A 198 -14.68 -6.97 -8.24
C ARG A 198 -14.64 -7.42 -6.77
N GLY A 199 -15.22 -6.64 -5.85
CA GLY A 199 -15.33 -6.96 -4.45
C GLY A 199 -14.20 -6.42 -3.57
N ALA A 200 -13.37 -5.51 -4.06
CA ALA A 200 -12.36 -4.87 -3.23
C ALA A 200 -13.00 -4.21 -1.99
N TYR A 201 -12.36 -4.39 -0.83
CA TYR A 201 -12.77 -3.78 0.43
C TYR A 201 -12.47 -2.29 0.49
N ALA A 202 -11.31 -1.90 -0.04
CA ALA A 202 -10.84 -0.54 -0.20
C ALA A 202 -9.92 -0.46 -1.42
N VAL A 203 -9.62 0.75 -1.88
CA VAL A 203 -8.64 0.98 -2.95
C VAL A 203 -7.53 1.91 -2.47
N VAL A 204 -6.29 1.64 -2.90
CA VAL A 204 -5.13 2.50 -2.64
C VAL A 204 -4.67 3.13 -3.96
N ILE A 205 -4.59 4.45 -3.98
CA ILE A 205 -4.13 5.21 -5.16
C ILE A 205 -2.99 6.15 -4.76
N GLY A 206 -1.86 6.04 -5.46
CA GLY A 206 -0.68 6.88 -5.25
C GLY A 206 -0.44 7.85 -6.40
N GLY A 207 0.35 7.45 -7.38
CA GLY A 207 0.86 8.33 -8.44
C GLY A 207 -0.18 9.03 -9.31
N ALA A 208 -1.44 8.59 -9.28
CA ALA A 208 -2.55 9.28 -9.94
C ALA A 208 -3.05 10.51 -9.15
N ILE A 209 -2.69 10.63 -7.87
CA ILE A 209 -3.12 11.71 -6.98
C ILE A 209 -1.91 12.53 -6.49
N THR A 210 -0.85 11.85 -6.03
CA THR A 210 0.26 12.47 -5.30
C THR A 210 1.52 12.73 -6.14
N ARG A 211 1.48 12.49 -7.46
CA ARG A 211 2.60 12.76 -8.38
C ARG A 211 2.17 13.64 -9.54
N PRO A 212 2.14 14.98 -9.35
CA PRO A 212 1.73 15.94 -10.38
C PRO A 212 2.49 15.79 -11.70
N GLN A 213 3.78 15.44 -11.66
CA GLN A 213 4.59 15.20 -12.86
C GLN A 213 4.05 14.02 -13.70
N LEU A 214 3.55 12.95 -13.08
CA LEU A 214 2.97 11.82 -13.79
C LEU A 214 1.55 12.17 -14.33
N ILE A 215 0.80 12.97 -13.57
CA ILE A 215 -0.52 13.46 -13.99
C ILE A 215 -0.33 14.35 -15.23
N THR A 216 0.57 15.33 -15.16
CA THR A 216 0.90 16.22 -16.28
C THR A 216 1.34 15.44 -17.52
N ALA A 217 2.24 14.46 -17.36
CA ALA A 217 2.72 13.64 -18.47
C ALA A 217 1.58 12.88 -19.17
N ARG A 218 0.58 12.39 -18.44
CA ARG A 218 -0.60 11.73 -19.03
C ARG A 218 -1.40 12.68 -19.93
N PHE A 219 -1.65 13.90 -19.47
CA PHE A 219 -2.35 14.91 -20.28
C PHE A 219 -1.54 15.29 -21.53
N VAL A 220 -0.26 15.57 -21.37
CA VAL A 220 0.63 15.90 -22.50
C VAL A 220 0.65 14.79 -23.54
N ASN A 221 0.76 13.52 -23.11
CA ASN A 221 0.77 12.37 -24.01
C ASN A 221 -0.58 12.18 -24.73
N ALA A 222 -1.68 12.41 -24.05
CA ALA A 222 -3.03 12.35 -24.66
C ALA A 222 -3.21 13.42 -25.76
N ILE A 223 -2.71 14.63 -25.52
CA ILE A 223 -2.78 15.73 -26.51
C ILE A 223 -1.90 15.43 -27.72
N LYS A 224 -0.70 14.87 -27.52
CA LYS A 224 0.26 14.57 -28.61
C LYS A 224 -0.17 13.42 -29.53
N ARG A 225 -1.00 12.48 -29.04
CA ARG A 225 -1.47 11.31 -29.81
C ARG A 225 -2.56 11.64 -30.85
N LYS A 226 -2.89 12.92 -31.05
CA LYS A 226 -3.87 13.38 -32.06
C LYS A 226 -3.21 13.82 -33.39
N LYS A 227 -2.09 13.21 -33.78
CA LYS A 227 -1.55 13.37 -35.14
C LYS A 227 -1.46 12.02 -35.85
#